data_677a659618bb22b0d80b593aacd1a750
#
_entry.id   677a659618bb22b0d80b593aacd1a750
#
_cell.length_a   1.000
_cell.length_b   1.000
_cell.length_c   1.000
_cell.angle_alpha   90.00
_cell.angle_beta   90.00
_cell.angle_gamma   90.00
#
_symmetry.space_group_name_H-M   'P 1'
#
loop_
_entity.id
_entity.type
_entity.pdbx_description
1 polymer ?
#
loop_
_entity_poly.entity_id
_entity_poly.type
_entity_poly.pdbx_seq_one_letter_code
_entity_poly.pdbx_strand_id
1 'polypeptide(L)'
;MALFLIESKLIPGERRRITQMLDRLAAEAKQAGGDIVEAQVSEEAARVIIVLDIGDARGARHAVENAGLDIQLLKAVRLVGQDLQAIKQRKGTANYLVEWNLPAGLSMDAYLKRKAEKTPLYAEVPEVSFERTYVCEDMSKCLCLYASPDEDAVVRARKAVSAPIDAVNKIKNVR
;
A
#
# COMPACT_ATOMS: atom_id res chain seq x y z
N MET A 1 -9.73 -11.12 11.37
CA MET A 1 -9.63 -10.26 10.17
C MET A 1 -8.19 -10.26 9.68
N ALA A 2 -8.01 -10.12 8.39
CA ALA A 2 -6.69 -10.12 7.77
C ALA A 2 -6.61 -8.96 6.77
N LEU A 3 -5.40 -8.47 6.50
CA LEU A 3 -5.18 -7.39 5.53
C LEU A 3 -4.87 -7.98 4.16
N PHE A 4 -5.52 -7.44 3.14
CA PHE A 4 -5.30 -7.81 1.74
C PHE A 4 -4.97 -6.58 0.93
N LEU A 5 -3.88 -6.69 0.17
CA LEU A 5 -3.49 -5.70 -0.82
C LEU A 5 -4.12 -6.08 -2.15
N ILE A 6 -4.81 -5.13 -2.75
CA ILE A 6 -5.37 -5.26 -4.10
C ILE A 6 -4.75 -4.19 -4.99
N GLU A 7 -4.28 -4.57 -6.15
CA GLU A 7 -3.90 -3.66 -7.20
C GLU A 7 -4.87 -3.83 -8.36
N SER A 8 -5.44 -2.72 -8.81
CA SER A 8 -6.39 -2.68 -9.90
C SER A 8 -5.95 -1.65 -10.93
N LYS A 9 -5.97 -2.02 -12.19
CA LYS A 9 -5.68 -1.10 -13.29
C LYS A 9 -6.91 -0.23 -13.57
N LEU A 10 -6.69 1.07 -13.74
CA LEU A 10 -7.73 2.02 -14.11
C LEU A 10 -7.59 2.39 -15.57
N ILE A 11 -8.61 2.16 -16.38
CA ILE A 11 -8.71 2.71 -17.71
C ILE A 11 -9.17 4.18 -17.65
N PRO A 12 -8.91 5.02 -18.68
CA PRO A 12 -9.21 6.46 -18.61
C PRO A 12 -10.63 6.82 -18.19
N GLY A 13 -11.64 6.05 -18.62
CA GLY A 13 -13.04 6.30 -18.25
C GLY A 13 -13.36 5.96 -16.80
N GLU A 14 -12.61 5.05 -16.18
CA GLU A 14 -12.83 4.60 -14.80
C GLU A 14 -12.28 5.58 -13.76
N ARG A 15 -11.29 6.40 -14.11
CA ARG A 15 -10.75 7.41 -13.19
C ARG A 15 -11.82 8.36 -12.65
N ARG A 16 -12.81 8.67 -13.46
CA ARG A 16 -13.93 9.52 -13.07
C ARG A 16 -14.93 8.79 -12.15
N ARG A 17 -14.89 7.46 -12.16
CA ARG A 17 -15.79 6.61 -11.40
C ARG A 17 -15.17 6.01 -10.15
N ILE A 18 -13.90 6.30 -9.89
CA ILE A 18 -13.18 5.63 -8.79
C ILE A 18 -13.89 5.82 -7.44
N THR A 19 -14.42 7.01 -7.17
CA THR A 19 -15.16 7.27 -5.94
C THR A 19 -16.38 6.36 -5.82
N GLN A 20 -17.15 6.19 -6.90
CA GLN A 20 -18.33 5.32 -6.92
C GLN A 20 -17.94 3.85 -6.74
N MET A 21 -16.88 3.41 -7.40
CA MET A 21 -16.38 2.04 -7.28
C MET A 21 -15.91 1.75 -5.86
N LEU A 22 -15.22 2.69 -5.23
CA LEU A 22 -14.77 2.57 -3.85
C LEU A 22 -15.94 2.61 -2.85
N ASP A 23 -16.97 3.39 -3.11
CA ASP A 23 -18.19 3.39 -2.30
C ASP A 23 -18.90 2.02 -2.37
N ARG A 24 -18.97 1.42 -3.55
CA ARG A 24 -19.49 0.05 -3.71
C ARG A 24 -18.62 -0.95 -2.99
N LEU A 25 -17.31 -0.85 -3.14
CA LEU A 25 -16.36 -1.73 -2.45
C LEU A 25 -16.52 -1.64 -0.92
N ALA A 26 -16.67 -0.42 -0.40
CA ALA A 26 -16.89 -0.21 1.03
C ALA A 26 -18.17 -0.92 1.51
N ALA A 27 -19.24 -0.82 0.73
CA ALA A 27 -20.50 -1.50 1.05
C ALA A 27 -20.34 -3.02 1.01
N GLU A 28 -19.69 -3.57 -0.02
CA GLU A 28 -19.44 -5.01 -0.15
C GLU A 28 -18.55 -5.54 0.98
N ALA A 29 -17.47 -4.80 1.30
CA ALA A 29 -16.57 -5.16 2.40
C ALA A 29 -17.33 -5.18 3.73
N LYS A 30 -18.18 -4.19 3.97
CA LYS A 30 -18.97 -4.08 5.19
C LYS A 30 -19.97 -5.23 5.34
N GLN A 31 -20.62 -5.65 4.24
CA GLN A 31 -21.48 -6.83 4.24
C GLN A 31 -20.73 -8.11 4.60
N ALA A 32 -19.47 -8.20 4.23
CA ALA A 32 -18.59 -9.31 4.58
C ALA A 32 -17.91 -9.16 5.96
N GLY A 33 -18.30 -8.14 6.75
CA GLY A 33 -17.75 -7.88 8.08
C GLY A 33 -16.39 -7.19 8.08
N GLY A 34 -16.00 -6.63 6.94
CA GLY A 34 -14.72 -5.95 6.76
C GLY A 34 -14.82 -4.45 6.49
N ASP A 35 -13.71 -3.84 6.11
CA ASP A 35 -13.64 -2.41 5.81
C ASP A 35 -12.47 -2.11 4.85
N ILE A 36 -12.54 -0.96 4.18
CA ILE A 36 -11.40 -0.42 3.46
C ILE A 36 -10.48 0.30 4.46
N VAL A 37 -9.23 -0.10 4.52
CA VAL A 37 -8.22 0.59 5.33
C VAL A 37 -7.79 1.87 4.63
N GLU A 38 -7.41 1.77 3.37
CA GLU A 38 -7.06 2.89 2.52
C GLU A 38 -7.13 2.53 1.04
N ALA A 39 -7.26 3.55 0.20
CA ALA A 39 -7.14 3.44 -1.23
C ALA A 39 -6.34 4.62 -1.77
N GLN A 40 -5.31 4.33 -2.55
CA GLN A 40 -4.39 5.29 -3.14
C GLN A 40 -4.38 5.13 -4.66
N VAL A 41 -4.40 6.23 -5.39
CA VAL A 41 -4.27 6.22 -6.85
C VAL A 41 -2.86 6.62 -7.23
N SER A 42 -2.21 5.82 -8.08
CA SER A 42 -0.94 6.16 -8.69
C SER A 42 -1.23 7.00 -9.94
N GLU A 43 -0.72 8.24 -9.95
CA GLU A 43 -1.01 9.18 -11.04
C GLU A 43 -0.44 8.72 -12.38
N GLU A 44 0.79 8.20 -12.39
CA GLU A 44 1.49 7.82 -13.61
C GLU A 44 1.08 6.44 -14.13
N ALA A 45 0.94 5.47 -13.22
CA ALA A 45 0.67 4.08 -13.58
C ALA A 45 -0.81 3.77 -13.80
N ALA A 46 -1.70 4.75 -13.65
CA ALA A 46 -3.15 4.60 -13.85
C ALA A 46 -3.71 3.37 -13.11
N ARG A 47 -3.35 3.20 -11.85
CA ARG A 47 -3.83 2.10 -11.02
C ARG A 47 -4.27 2.59 -9.64
N VAL A 48 -5.14 1.82 -9.03
CA VAL A 48 -5.53 2.01 -7.64
C VAL A 48 -4.94 0.90 -6.80
N ILE A 49 -4.45 1.27 -5.62
CA ILE A 49 -3.91 0.36 -4.63
C ILE A 49 -4.85 0.45 -3.43
N ILE A 50 -5.41 -0.69 -3.06
CA ILE A 50 -6.43 -0.78 -2.02
C ILE A 50 -5.94 -1.76 -0.95
N VAL A 51 -6.12 -1.39 0.31
CA VAL A 51 -5.91 -2.30 1.43
C VAL A 51 -7.26 -2.54 2.11
N LEU A 52 -7.66 -3.80 2.19
CA LEU A 52 -8.87 -4.24 2.87
C LEU A 52 -8.52 -4.97 4.16
N ASP A 53 -9.30 -4.71 5.20
CA ASP A 53 -9.36 -5.54 6.40
C ASP A 53 -10.61 -6.40 6.29
N ILE A 54 -10.46 -7.69 5.99
CA ILE A 54 -11.56 -8.61 5.70
C ILE A 54 -11.17 -10.03 6.09
N GLY A 55 -12.15 -10.91 6.21
CA GLY A 55 -11.95 -12.26 6.76
C GLY A 55 -10.98 -13.16 6.00
N ASP A 56 -11.07 -13.19 4.67
CA ASP A 56 -10.23 -14.05 3.83
C ASP A 56 -10.10 -13.51 2.39
N ALA A 57 -9.21 -14.14 1.62
CA ALA A 57 -8.93 -13.76 0.24
C ALA A 57 -10.16 -13.92 -0.68
N ARG A 58 -11.01 -14.90 -0.41
CA ARG A 58 -12.23 -15.15 -1.20
C ARG A 58 -13.22 -14.00 -1.03
N GLY A 59 -13.42 -13.57 0.22
CA GLY A 59 -14.26 -12.42 0.54
C GLY A 59 -13.71 -11.14 -0.07
N ALA A 60 -12.38 -10.93 0.00
CA ALA A 60 -11.73 -9.78 -0.62
C ALA A 60 -11.96 -9.76 -2.14
N ARG A 61 -11.72 -10.88 -2.81
CA ARG A 61 -11.94 -11.01 -4.27
C ARG A 61 -13.38 -10.71 -4.65
N HIS A 62 -14.33 -11.32 -3.95
CA HIS A 62 -15.75 -11.15 -4.22
C HIS A 62 -16.17 -9.68 -4.09
N ALA A 63 -15.75 -9.01 -3.02
CA ALA A 63 -16.06 -7.59 -2.80
C ALA A 63 -15.51 -6.70 -3.92
N VAL A 64 -14.25 -6.93 -4.32
CA VAL A 64 -13.59 -6.13 -5.36
C VAL A 64 -14.25 -6.35 -6.73
N GLU A 65 -14.55 -7.58 -7.09
CA GLU A 65 -15.21 -7.92 -8.36
C GLU A 65 -16.62 -7.33 -8.42
N ASN A 66 -17.38 -7.42 -7.33
CA ASN A 66 -18.72 -6.83 -7.26
C ASN A 66 -18.70 -5.30 -7.35
N ALA A 67 -17.64 -4.68 -6.91
CA ALA A 67 -17.45 -3.23 -7.05
C ALA A 67 -17.09 -2.79 -8.48
N GLY A 68 -16.84 -3.75 -9.39
CA GLY A 68 -16.51 -3.49 -10.78
C GLY A 68 -15.02 -3.19 -11.02
N LEU A 69 -14.16 -3.49 -10.05
CA LEU A 69 -12.72 -3.32 -10.17
C LEU A 69 -12.06 -4.58 -10.75
N ASP A 70 -11.08 -4.36 -11.61
CA ASP A 70 -10.29 -5.44 -12.21
C ASP A 70 -9.10 -5.77 -11.32
N ILE A 71 -8.95 -7.04 -10.95
CA ILE A 71 -7.88 -7.47 -10.03
C ILE A 71 -6.63 -7.83 -10.81
N GLN A 72 -5.59 -7.02 -10.66
CA GLN A 72 -4.24 -7.31 -11.18
C GLN A 72 -3.43 -8.08 -10.15
N LEU A 73 -3.63 -7.79 -8.86
CA LEU A 73 -2.96 -8.46 -7.77
C LEU A 73 -3.89 -8.50 -6.56
N LEU A 74 -3.92 -9.63 -5.86
CA LEU A 74 -4.58 -9.77 -4.56
C LEU A 74 -3.68 -10.65 -3.69
N LYS A 75 -3.16 -10.07 -2.61
CA LYS A 75 -2.24 -10.77 -1.71
C LYS A 75 -2.50 -10.41 -0.26
N ALA A 76 -2.38 -11.39 0.61
CA ALA A 76 -2.34 -11.13 2.05
C ALA A 76 -1.08 -10.33 2.40
N VAL A 77 -1.23 -9.31 3.23
CA VAL A 77 -0.13 -8.44 3.64
C VAL A 77 -0.08 -8.24 5.13
N ARG A 78 1.11 -7.88 5.60
CA ARG A 78 1.35 -7.46 6.98
C ARG A 78 1.68 -5.97 7.00
N LEU A 79 1.05 -5.25 7.92
CA LEU A 79 1.33 -3.83 8.15
C LEU A 79 2.52 -3.68 9.09
N VAL A 80 3.46 -2.81 8.72
CA VAL A 80 4.63 -2.46 9.52
C VAL A 80 4.79 -0.94 9.57
N GLY A 81 5.10 -0.41 10.73
CA GLY A 81 5.42 1.00 10.94
C GLY A 81 4.37 1.78 11.70
N GLN A 82 3.10 1.49 11.50
CA GLN A 82 1.99 2.13 12.22
C GLN A 82 0.90 1.12 12.53
N ASP A 83 0.05 1.43 13.49
CA ASP A 83 -1.13 0.62 13.74
C ASP A 83 -2.28 1.01 12.78
N LEU A 84 -3.25 0.12 12.69
CA LEU A 84 -4.37 0.26 11.76
C LEU A 84 -5.21 1.52 12.03
N GLN A 85 -5.39 1.89 13.28
CA GLN A 85 -6.17 3.08 13.65
C GLN A 85 -5.46 4.37 13.25
N ALA A 86 -4.14 4.42 13.45
CA ALA A 86 -3.33 5.56 13.04
C ALA A 86 -3.40 5.78 11.51
N ILE A 87 -3.40 4.70 10.73
CA ILE A 87 -3.53 4.78 9.26
C ILE A 87 -4.87 5.37 8.86
N LYS A 88 -5.95 4.90 9.44
CA LYS A 88 -7.30 5.41 9.14
C LYS A 88 -7.42 6.92 9.36
N GLN A 89 -6.65 7.48 10.29
CA GLN A 89 -6.61 8.90 10.57
C GLN A 89 -5.63 9.68 9.69
N ARG A 90 -4.55 9.05 9.21
CA ARG A 90 -3.44 9.71 8.54
C ARG A 90 -3.18 9.26 7.10
N LYS A 91 -4.06 8.47 6.52
CA LYS A 91 -3.86 7.89 5.18
C LYS A 91 -3.62 8.91 4.06
N GLY A 92 -4.09 10.13 4.23
CA GLY A 92 -3.90 11.22 3.26
C GLY A 92 -2.54 11.91 3.31
N THR A 93 -1.70 11.65 4.31
CA THR A 93 -0.38 12.28 4.42
C THR A 93 0.66 11.68 3.48
N ALA A 94 0.57 10.40 3.15
CA ALA A 94 1.49 9.76 2.22
C ALA A 94 1.22 10.27 0.79
N ASN A 95 2.29 10.63 0.08
CA ASN A 95 2.21 11.12 -1.31
C ASN A 95 3.16 10.40 -2.27
N TYR A 96 3.96 9.46 -1.77
CA TYR A 96 4.84 8.60 -2.57
C TYR A 96 4.74 7.15 -2.15
N LEU A 97 4.76 6.27 -3.13
CA LEU A 97 4.76 4.83 -2.97
C LEU A 97 6.02 4.24 -3.60
N VAL A 98 6.78 3.48 -2.83
CA VAL A 98 7.93 2.73 -3.31
C VAL A 98 7.62 1.25 -3.29
N GLU A 99 7.87 0.58 -4.40
CA GLU A 99 7.75 -0.87 -4.52
C GLU A 99 9.13 -1.50 -4.52
N TRP A 100 9.26 -2.58 -3.77
CA TRP A 100 10.46 -3.40 -3.75
C TRP A 100 10.08 -4.86 -3.90
N ASN A 101 10.56 -5.49 -4.98
CA ASN A 101 10.42 -6.92 -5.20
C ASN A 101 11.47 -7.62 -4.33
N LEU A 102 11.01 -8.38 -3.34
CA LEU A 102 11.90 -8.96 -2.34
C LEU A 102 12.72 -10.12 -2.95
N PRO A 103 14.00 -10.24 -2.56
CA PRO A 103 14.84 -11.31 -3.09
C PRO A 103 14.38 -12.68 -2.60
N ALA A 104 14.55 -13.69 -3.44
CA ALA A 104 14.26 -15.09 -3.06
C ALA A 104 15.08 -15.48 -1.83
N GLY A 105 14.44 -16.22 -0.92
CA GLY A 105 15.08 -16.68 0.30
C GLY A 105 15.08 -15.72 1.48
N LEU A 106 14.60 -14.47 1.29
CA LEU A 106 14.43 -13.52 2.40
C LEU A 106 13.20 -13.93 3.23
N SER A 107 13.40 -14.27 4.49
CA SER A 107 12.30 -14.59 5.41
C SER A 107 11.65 -13.33 5.96
N MET A 108 10.40 -13.47 6.44
CA MET A 108 9.70 -12.39 7.12
C MET A 108 10.48 -11.91 8.35
N ASP A 109 11.00 -12.82 9.16
CA ASP A 109 11.75 -12.46 10.36
C ASP A 109 13.02 -11.67 10.04
N ALA A 110 13.76 -12.08 9.01
CA ALA A 110 14.96 -11.37 8.56
C ALA A 110 14.62 -10.00 8.00
N TYR A 111 13.54 -9.89 7.23
CA TYR A 111 13.04 -8.63 6.70
C TYR A 111 12.66 -7.65 7.81
N LEU A 112 11.87 -8.10 8.79
CA LEU A 112 11.41 -7.25 9.89
C LEU A 112 12.58 -6.79 10.78
N LYS A 113 13.54 -7.68 11.03
CA LYS A 113 14.76 -7.36 11.78
C LYS A 113 15.56 -6.26 11.06
N ARG A 114 15.82 -6.45 9.79
CA ARG A 114 16.54 -5.46 8.96
C ARG A 114 15.82 -4.12 8.97
N LYS A 115 14.50 -4.13 8.81
CA LYS A 115 13.68 -2.93 8.81
C LYS A 115 13.79 -2.18 10.14
N ALA A 116 13.70 -2.89 11.26
CA ALA A 116 13.83 -2.30 12.58
C ALA A 116 15.22 -1.67 12.80
N GLU A 117 16.29 -2.36 12.36
CA GLU A 117 17.65 -1.87 12.46
C GLU A 117 17.91 -0.63 11.59
N LYS A 118 17.31 -0.55 10.41
CA LYS A 118 17.55 0.52 9.43
C LYS A 118 16.65 1.73 9.60
N THR A 119 15.45 1.58 10.16
CA THR A 119 14.47 2.67 10.28
C THR A 119 15.04 3.95 10.94
N PRO A 120 15.87 3.88 11.99
CA PRO A 120 16.46 5.11 12.56
C PRO A 120 17.28 5.94 11.57
N LEU A 121 17.80 5.32 10.51
CA LEU A 121 18.61 6.02 9.49
C LEU A 121 17.79 6.98 8.61
N TYR A 122 16.46 6.90 8.65
CA TYR A 122 15.61 7.91 7.99
C TYR A 122 15.86 9.32 8.54
N ALA A 123 16.41 9.44 9.76
CA ALA A 123 16.77 10.72 10.33
C ALA A 123 17.84 11.47 9.51
N GLU A 124 18.60 10.78 8.65
CA GLU A 124 19.56 11.40 7.73
C GLU A 124 18.88 12.22 6.62
N VAL A 125 17.59 11.98 6.38
CA VAL A 125 16.79 12.70 5.38
C VAL A 125 15.53 13.22 6.07
N PRO A 126 15.64 14.27 6.90
CA PRO A 126 14.55 14.70 7.78
C PRO A 126 13.34 15.29 7.06
N GLU A 127 13.48 15.70 5.81
CA GLU A 127 12.36 16.19 4.99
C GLU A 127 11.43 15.07 4.50
N VAL A 128 11.83 13.81 4.65
CA VAL A 128 11.02 12.65 4.31
C VAL A 128 10.49 11.99 5.57
N SER A 129 9.20 11.74 5.61
CA SER A 129 8.55 10.95 6.66
C SER A 129 8.20 9.57 6.11
N PHE A 130 8.77 8.52 6.71
CA PHE A 130 8.32 7.15 6.47
C PHE A 130 7.00 6.96 7.19
N GLU A 131 5.96 6.61 6.44
CA GLU A 131 4.61 6.48 7.01
C GLU A 131 4.29 5.04 7.41
N ARG A 132 4.43 4.08 6.48
CA ARG A 132 4.10 2.68 6.73
C ARG A 132 4.55 1.77 5.60
N THR A 133 4.56 0.46 5.86
CA THR A 133 4.86 -0.55 4.86
C THR A 133 3.81 -1.65 4.93
N TYR A 134 3.40 -2.12 3.76
CA TYR A 134 2.67 -3.37 3.59
C TYR A 134 3.62 -4.39 2.95
N VAL A 135 3.92 -5.46 3.65
CA VAL A 135 4.75 -6.53 3.13
C VAL A 135 3.88 -7.76 2.85
N CYS A 136 4.00 -8.32 1.65
CA CYS A 136 3.26 -9.52 1.28
C CYS A 136 3.68 -10.70 2.17
N GLU A 137 2.70 -11.42 2.70
CA GLU A 137 2.97 -12.59 3.57
C GLU A 137 3.77 -13.68 2.83
N ASP A 138 3.62 -13.76 1.51
CA ASP A 138 4.40 -14.68 0.67
C ASP A 138 5.82 -14.17 0.36
N MET A 139 6.20 -13.01 0.91
CA MET A 139 7.53 -12.40 0.71
C MET A 139 7.88 -12.08 -0.74
N SER A 140 6.88 -11.85 -1.60
CA SER A 140 7.11 -11.48 -2.99
C SER A 140 7.49 -10.02 -3.17
N LYS A 141 6.85 -9.11 -2.43
CA LYS A 141 7.16 -7.68 -2.48
C LYS A 141 6.68 -6.93 -1.25
N CYS A 142 7.17 -5.70 -1.09
CA CYS A 142 6.61 -4.76 -0.15
C CYS A 142 6.33 -3.42 -0.81
N LEU A 143 5.36 -2.70 -0.24
CA LEU A 143 4.99 -1.35 -0.60
C LEU A 143 5.29 -0.44 0.58
N CYS A 144 6.14 0.56 0.38
CA CYS A 144 6.49 1.54 1.40
C CYS A 144 5.90 2.90 1.03
N LEU A 145 5.18 3.51 1.96
CA LEU A 145 4.53 4.80 1.75
C LEU A 145 5.28 5.89 2.51
N TYR A 146 5.48 7.02 1.84
CA TYR A 146 6.23 8.16 2.35
C TYR A 146 5.46 9.46 2.17
N ALA A 147 5.69 10.40 3.09
CA ALA A 147 5.40 11.80 2.87
C ALA A 147 6.73 12.52 2.55
N SER A 148 6.81 13.14 1.39
CA SER A 148 8.04 13.75 0.90
C SER A 148 7.75 14.98 0.03
N PRO A 149 8.64 16.00 0.02
CA PRO A 149 8.49 17.15 -0.85
C PRO A 149 8.68 16.81 -2.34
N ASP A 150 9.49 15.80 -2.66
CA ASP A 150 9.75 15.37 -4.03
C ASP A 150 10.25 13.92 -4.10
N GLU A 151 10.35 13.39 -5.31
CA GLU A 151 10.82 12.03 -5.57
C GLU A 151 12.30 11.85 -5.20
N ASP A 152 13.14 12.84 -5.48
CA ASP A 152 14.58 12.77 -5.19
C ASP A 152 14.84 12.58 -3.69
N ALA A 153 14.05 13.22 -2.84
CA ALA A 153 14.13 13.04 -1.40
C ALA A 153 13.77 11.61 -0.97
N VAL A 154 12.77 11.01 -1.61
CA VAL A 154 12.40 9.59 -1.39
C VAL A 154 13.57 8.69 -1.76
N VAL A 155 14.21 8.91 -2.90
CA VAL A 155 15.37 8.14 -3.35
C VAL A 155 16.52 8.25 -2.34
N ARG A 156 16.80 9.45 -1.83
CA ARG A 156 17.81 9.66 -0.80
C ARG A 156 17.48 8.93 0.51
N ALA A 157 16.22 8.97 0.93
CA ALA A 157 15.76 8.27 2.13
C ALA A 157 15.92 6.75 1.99
N ARG A 158 15.56 6.18 0.84
CA ARG A 158 15.74 4.75 0.55
C ARG A 158 17.23 4.37 0.57
N LYS A 159 18.07 5.23 0.04
CA LYS A 159 19.52 5.01 0.05
C LYS A 159 20.09 5.05 1.48
N ALA A 160 19.62 5.97 2.31
CA ALA A 160 20.03 6.07 3.71
C ALA A 160 19.75 4.79 4.50
N VAL A 161 18.63 4.13 4.23
CA VAL A 161 18.26 2.87 4.89
C VAL A 161 18.71 1.63 4.11
N SER A 162 19.48 1.79 3.03
CA SER A 162 19.97 0.71 2.18
C SER A 162 18.86 -0.17 1.62
N ALA A 163 17.73 0.43 1.27
CA ALA A 163 16.58 -0.27 0.71
C ALA A 163 16.47 -0.06 -0.80
N PRO A 164 16.34 -1.15 -1.60
CA PRO A 164 16.20 -1.04 -3.05
C PRO A 164 14.89 -0.39 -3.47
N ILE A 165 14.88 0.11 -4.72
CA ILE A 165 13.71 0.68 -5.38
C ILE A 165 13.52 -0.05 -6.70
N ASP A 166 12.37 -0.70 -6.89
CA ASP A 166 11.94 -1.22 -8.18
C ASP A 166 11.01 -0.26 -8.92
N ALA A 167 10.19 0.48 -8.15
CA ALA A 167 9.34 1.53 -8.70
C ALA A 167 9.07 2.61 -7.65
N VAL A 168 8.99 3.87 -8.08
CA VAL A 168 8.54 5.00 -7.27
C VAL A 168 7.38 5.66 -8.01
N ASN A 169 6.27 5.88 -7.33
CA ASN A 169 5.12 6.56 -7.90
C ASN A 169 4.57 7.61 -6.95
N LYS A 170 4.22 8.75 -7.50
CA LYS A 170 3.42 9.73 -6.78
C LYS A 170 2.00 9.20 -6.64
N ILE A 171 1.43 9.30 -5.44
CA ILE A 171 0.11 8.80 -5.12
C ILE A 171 -0.79 9.89 -4.57
N LYS A 172 -2.09 9.65 -4.66
CA LYS A 172 -3.12 10.51 -4.07
C LYS A 172 -4.11 9.62 -3.32
N ASN A 173 -4.40 9.99 -2.08
CA ASN A 173 -5.41 9.30 -1.30
C ASN A 173 -6.81 9.58 -1.87
N VAL A 174 -7.59 8.51 -2.08
CA VAL A 174 -8.96 8.59 -2.59
C VAL A 174 -9.98 7.98 -1.63
N ARG A 175 -9.51 7.27 -0.58
CA ARG A 175 -10.37 6.78 0.49
C ARG A 175 -9.63 6.41 1.76
#